data_32c5c98346b9f74643604187b4c2288c
#
_entry.id   32c5c98346b9f74643604187b4c2288c
#
_cell.length_a   1.000
_cell.length_b   1.000
_cell.length_c   1.000
_cell.angle_alpha   90.00
_cell.angle_beta   90.00
_cell.angle_gamma   90.00
#
_symmetry.space_group_name_H-M   'P 1'
#
loop_
_entity.id
_entity.type
_entity.pdbx_description
1 polymer ?
#
loop_
_entity_poly.entity_id
_entity_poly.type
_entity_poly.pdbx_seq_one_letter_code
_entity_poly.pdbx_strand_id
1 'polypeptide(L)'
;MSKPKLLKFTPEARRRFVEGIRLGATVTMACNFAGFGRACYYQAMERGRQNPDSLYGEFLADVERAKGQAAIGWLAKIEKAANDGSWQAAAWKLERRYPDDYGRRVQELRHSGQVDTGPDVTQMAEDIAKRIWERRNRPADVE
;
A
#
# COMPACT_ATOMS: atom_id res chain seq x y z
N MET A 1 -30.27 4.91 -24.71
CA MET A 1 -30.69 4.06 -23.58
C MET A 1 -30.14 4.64 -22.28
N SER A 2 -31.01 5.00 -21.33
CA SER A 2 -30.51 5.42 -20.01
C SER A 2 -29.97 4.23 -19.25
N LYS A 3 -28.76 4.38 -18.65
CA LYS A 3 -28.14 3.34 -17.84
C LYS A 3 -29.07 3.04 -16.64
N PRO A 4 -29.24 1.76 -16.24
CA PRO A 4 -30.14 1.39 -15.15
C PRO A 4 -29.71 2.09 -13.84
N LYS A 5 -30.71 2.47 -13.03
CA LYS A 5 -30.50 3.10 -11.72
C LYS A 5 -29.82 2.08 -10.79
N LEU A 6 -28.84 2.54 -10.02
CA LEU A 6 -28.16 1.70 -9.03
C LEU A 6 -29.10 1.53 -7.81
N LEU A 7 -29.75 0.39 -7.69
CA LEU A 7 -30.81 0.11 -6.70
C LEU A 7 -30.39 0.37 -5.24
N LYS A 8 -29.14 0.06 -4.88
CA LYS A 8 -28.60 0.26 -3.53
C LYS A 8 -28.00 1.66 -3.31
N PHE A 9 -28.00 2.51 -4.33
CA PHE A 9 -27.44 3.85 -4.28
C PHE A 9 -28.49 4.88 -3.83
N THR A 10 -29.03 4.70 -2.65
CA THR A 10 -30.03 5.57 -2.05
C THR A 10 -29.43 6.87 -1.51
N PRO A 11 -30.21 7.93 -1.29
CA PRO A 11 -29.73 9.15 -0.64
C PRO A 11 -29.11 8.89 0.74
N GLU A 12 -29.69 7.98 1.51
CA GLU A 12 -29.19 7.57 2.82
C GLU A 12 -27.83 6.87 2.71
N ALA A 13 -27.70 5.90 1.80
CA ALA A 13 -26.46 5.20 1.56
C ALA A 13 -25.33 6.15 1.10
N ARG A 14 -25.64 7.14 0.24
CA ARG A 14 -24.68 8.17 -0.17
C ARG A 14 -24.19 8.99 1.01
N ARG A 15 -25.06 9.44 1.88
CA ARG A 15 -24.71 10.20 3.09
C ARG A 15 -23.81 9.41 4.01
N ARG A 16 -24.13 8.15 4.29
CA ARG A 16 -23.29 7.24 5.10
C ARG A 16 -21.90 7.04 4.48
N PHE A 17 -21.84 6.88 3.18
CA PHE A 17 -20.58 6.74 2.47
C PHE A 17 -19.71 7.99 2.67
N VAL A 18 -20.24 9.16 2.38
CA VAL A 18 -19.53 10.45 2.51
C VAL A 18 -19.10 10.70 3.94
N GLU A 19 -19.92 10.34 4.94
CA GLU A 19 -19.55 10.43 6.35
C GLU A 19 -18.38 9.51 6.69
N GLY A 20 -18.39 8.26 6.23
CA GLY A 20 -17.26 7.35 6.39
C GLY A 20 -15.95 7.91 5.82
N ILE A 21 -16.01 8.47 4.60
CA ILE A 21 -14.85 9.11 3.97
C ILE A 21 -14.38 10.33 4.78
N ARG A 22 -15.28 11.13 5.30
CA ARG A 22 -14.96 12.30 6.14
C ARG A 22 -14.22 11.91 7.43
N LEU A 23 -14.54 10.73 7.98
CA LEU A 23 -13.82 10.16 9.14
C LEU A 23 -12.46 9.54 8.77
N GLY A 24 -12.13 9.46 7.49
CA GLY A 24 -10.88 8.90 7.00
C GLY A 24 -10.94 7.41 6.66
N ALA A 25 -12.15 6.84 6.54
CA ALA A 25 -12.31 5.45 6.13
C ALA A 25 -11.83 5.22 4.68
N THR A 26 -11.35 4.01 4.41
CA THR A 26 -11.08 3.59 3.03
C THR A 26 -12.38 3.43 2.24
N VAL A 27 -12.30 3.44 0.91
CA VAL A 27 -13.47 3.22 0.03
C VAL A 27 -14.19 1.91 0.40
N THR A 28 -13.45 0.84 0.68
CA THR A 28 -14.03 -0.46 1.06
C THR A 28 -14.83 -0.36 2.37
N MET A 29 -14.25 0.26 3.40
CA MET A 29 -14.93 0.47 4.69
C MET A 29 -16.17 1.35 4.54
N ALA A 30 -16.06 2.45 3.80
CA ALA A 30 -17.17 3.35 3.54
C ALA A 30 -18.29 2.67 2.74
N CYS A 31 -17.98 1.83 1.75
CA CYS A 31 -18.97 1.02 1.02
C CYS A 31 -19.72 0.06 1.96
N ASN A 32 -18.99 -0.64 2.83
CA ASN A 32 -19.59 -1.58 3.80
C ASN A 32 -20.52 -0.84 4.78
N PHE A 33 -20.09 0.31 5.27
CA PHE A 33 -20.89 1.17 6.15
C PHE A 33 -22.15 1.71 5.47
N ALA A 34 -22.04 2.06 4.19
CA ALA A 34 -23.14 2.58 3.38
C ALA A 34 -24.13 1.50 2.90
N GLY A 35 -23.70 0.23 2.88
CA GLY A 35 -24.53 -0.89 2.45
C GLY A 35 -24.57 -1.13 0.93
N PHE A 36 -23.59 -0.64 0.17
CA PHE A 36 -23.45 -0.95 -1.26
C PHE A 36 -22.04 -1.44 -1.61
N GLY A 37 -21.91 -2.15 -2.74
CA GLY A 37 -20.62 -2.72 -3.16
C GLY A 37 -19.70 -1.70 -3.82
N ARG A 38 -18.38 -2.00 -3.84
CA ARG A 38 -17.35 -1.20 -4.52
C ARG A 38 -17.68 -0.94 -6.00
N ALA A 39 -18.23 -1.93 -6.70
CA ALA A 39 -18.64 -1.77 -8.10
C ALA A 39 -19.67 -0.66 -8.27
N CYS A 40 -20.65 -0.56 -7.34
CA CYS A 40 -21.62 0.53 -7.31
C CYS A 40 -20.96 1.90 -7.13
N TYR A 41 -20.00 2.00 -6.23
CA TYR A 41 -19.20 3.21 -6.01
C TYR A 41 -18.49 3.64 -7.31
N TYR A 42 -17.70 2.75 -7.93
CA TYR A 42 -16.96 3.11 -9.14
C TYR A 42 -17.87 3.47 -10.32
N GLN A 43 -19.01 2.78 -10.47
CA GLN A 43 -20.00 3.15 -11.47
C GLN A 43 -20.61 4.54 -11.20
N ALA A 44 -20.89 4.86 -9.93
CA ALA A 44 -21.41 6.18 -9.56
C ALA A 44 -20.39 7.29 -9.85
N MET A 45 -19.13 7.07 -9.49
CA MET A 45 -18.03 8.02 -9.76
C MET A 45 -17.85 8.26 -11.26
N GLU A 46 -17.88 7.20 -12.07
CA GLU A 46 -17.75 7.33 -13.52
C GLU A 46 -18.94 8.08 -14.14
N ARG A 47 -20.17 7.80 -13.68
CA ARG A 47 -21.36 8.56 -14.11
C ARG A 47 -21.28 10.04 -13.72
N GLY A 48 -20.71 10.33 -12.53
CA GLY A 48 -20.51 11.69 -12.06
C GLY A 48 -19.52 12.47 -12.93
N ARG A 49 -18.44 11.82 -13.37
CA ARG A 49 -17.48 12.44 -14.32
C ARG A 49 -18.11 12.73 -15.68
N GLN A 50 -18.96 11.82 -16.18
CA GLN A 50 -19.63 11.96 -17.47
C GLN A 50 -20.75 13.03 -17.43
N ASN A 51 -21.41 13.21 -16.29
CA ASN A 51 -22.45 14.21 -16.12
C ASN A 51 -22.36 14.87 -14.74
N PRO A 52 -21.59 15.98 -14.63
CA PRO A 52 -21.37 16.69 -13.37
C PRO A 52 -22.65 17.26 -12.73
N ASP A 53 -23.66 17.60 -13.53
CA ASP A 53 -24.91 18.17 -13.05
C ASP A 53 -25.93 17.11 -12.57
N SER A 54 -25.54 15.86 -12.55
CA SER A 54 -26.37 14.76 -12.07
C SER A 54 -26.15 14.50 -10.57
N LEU A 55 -27.10 13.73 -9.98
CA LEU A 55 -26.92 13.24 -8.59
C LEU A 55 -25.59 12.48 -8.36
N TYR A 56 -25.02 11.90 -9.41
CA TYR A 56 -23.73 11.23 -9.34
C TYR A 56 -22.57 12.24 -9.38
N GLY A 57 -22.72 13.36 -10.07
CA GLY A 57 -21.79 14.47 -10.04
C GLY A 57 -21.75 15.15 -8.67
N GLU A 58 -22.92 15.40 -8.06
CA GLU A 58 -23.01 15.89 -6.68
C GLU A 58 -22.33 14.93 -5.70
N PHE A 59 -22.58 13.63 -5.82
CA PHE A 59 -21.93 12.61 -4.99
C PHE A 59 -20.42 12.62 -5.16
N LEU A 60 -19.92 12.71 -6.39
CA LEU A 60 -18.48 12.82 -6.67
C LEU A 60 -17.87 14.04 -5.97
N ALA A 61 -18.51 15.21 -6.09
CA ALA A 61 -18.07 16.44 -5.45
C ALA A 61 -18.05 16.30 -3.91
N ASP A 62 -19.09 15.70 -3.34
CA ASP A 62 -19.17 15.46 -1.89
C ASP A 62 -18.09 14.51 -1.39
N VAL A 63 -17.77 13.45 -2.14
CA VAL A 63 -16.69 12.51 -1.83
C VAL A 63 -15.33 13.21 -1.84
N GLU A 64 -15.05 14.01 -2.89
CA GLU A 64 -13.77 14.73 -2.97
C GLU A 64 -13.62 15.77 -1.86
N ARG A 65 -14.71 16.47 -1.51
CA ARG A 65 -14.75 17.39 -0.37
C ARG A 65 -14.50 16.67 0.95
N ALA A 66 -15.12 15.51 1.16
CA ALA A 66 -14.96 14.71 2.37
C ALA A 66 -13.50 14.20 2.53
N LYS A 67 -12.86 13.78 1.44
CA LYS A 67 -11.43 13.39 1.43
C LYS A 67 -10.54 14.57 1.86
N GLY A 68 -10.78 15.74 1.30
CA GLY A 68 -10.04 16.95 1.67
C GLY A 68 -10.23 17.32 3.13
N GLN A 69 -11.47 17.26 3.65
CA GLN A 69 -11.77 17.52 5.05
C GLN A 69 -11.07 16.54 5.99
N ALA A 70 -11.06 15.23 5.67
CA ALA A 70 -10.35 14.22 6.44
C ALA A 70 -8.85 14.50 6.48
N ALA A 71 -8.23 14.79 5.33
CA ALA A 71 -6.80 15.10 5.24
C ALA A 71 -6.44 16.34 6.06
N ILE A 72 -7.19 17.42 5.94
CA ILE A 72 -6.97 18.66 6.72
C ILE A 72 -7.17 18.41 8.20
N GLY A 73 -8.18 17.65 8.60
CA GLY A 73 -8.43 17.29 10.00
C GLY A 73 -7.26 16.52 10.63
N TRP A 74 -6.67 15.57 9.90
CA TRP A 74 -5.49 14.84 10.37
C TRP A 74 -4.24 15.72 10.42
N LEU A 75 -4.02 16.57 9.41
CA LEU A 75 -2.91 17.53 9.40
C LEU A 75 -2.99 18.49 10.58
N ALA A 76 -4.17 19.00 10.91
CA ALA A 76 -4.37 19.87 12.08
C ALA A 76 -4.02 19.19 13.41
N LYS A 77 -4.35 17.89 13.55
CA LYS A 77 -3.96 17.09 14.74
C LYS A 77 -2.45 16.90 14.83
N ILE A 78 -1.78 16.63 13.71
CA ILE A 78 -0.32 16.49 13.64
C ILE A 78 0.34 17.83 13.98
N GLU A 79 -0.17 18.94 13.43
CA GLU A 79 0.30 20.29 13.71
C GLU A 79 0.20 20.63 15.20
N LYS A 80 -0.97 20.37 15.78
CA LYS A 80 -1.18 20.55 17.21
C LYS A 80 -0.20 19.73 18.05
N ALA A 81 -0.02 18.45 17.74
CA ALA A 81 0.92 17.59 18.46
C ALA A 81 2.37 18.09 18.34
N ALA A 82 2.79 18.60 17.17
CA ALA A 82 4.10 19.18 16.98
C ALA A 82 4.30 20.44 17.84
N ASN A 83 3.31 21.31 17.88
CA ASN A 83 3.32 22.53 18.70
C ASN A 83 3.29 22.22 20.20
N ASP A 84 2.64 21.14 20.61
CA ASP A 84 2.61 20.67 22.00
C ASP A 84 3.91 19.93 22.43
N GLY A 85 4.94 19.90 21.56
CA GLY A 85 6.27 19.38 21.88
C GLY A 85 6.58 17.98 21.32
N SER A 86 5.70 17.38 20.51
CA SER A 86 6.00 16.11 19.82
C SER A 86 6.92 16.34 18.63
N TRP A 87 8.21 16.18 18.82
CA TRP A 87 9.19 16.27 17.72
C TRP A 87 8.94 15.19 16.63
N GLN A 88 8.38 14.04 16.99
CA GLN A 88 8.04 12.97 16.06
C GLN A 88 6.99 13.43 15.04
N ALA A 89 5.98 14.20 15.49
CA ALA A 89 4.97 14.77 14.60
C ALA A 89 5.59 15.79 13.63
N ALA A 90 6.51 16.62 14.11
CA ALA A 90 7.24 17.58 13.28
C ALA A 90 8.16 16.87 12.28
N ALA A 91 8.91 15.85 12.70
CA ALA A 91 9.78 15.05 11.86
C ALA A 91 8.99 14.33 10.78
N TRP A 92 7.84 13.72 11.12
CA TRP A 92 6.95 13.07 10.16
C TRP A 92 6.49 14.03 9.06
N LYS A 93 6.13 15.26 9.41
CA LYS A 93 5.74 16.29 8.41
C LYS A 93 6.90 16.63 7.48
N LEU A 94 8.11 16.81 8.01
CA LEU A 94 9.30 17.09 7.21
C LEU A 94 9.63 15.94 6.24
N GLU A 95 9.63 14.69 6.72
CA GLU A 95 9.84 13.50 5.91
C GLU A 95 8.85 13.40 4.74
N ARG A 96 7.58 13.76 4.96
CA ARG A 96 6.51 13.67 3.95
C ARG A 96 6.46 14.85 3.01
N ARG A 97 6.77 16.05 3.50
CA ARG A 97 6.73 17.27 2.69
C ARG A 97 7.97 17.47 1.84
N TYR A 98 9.11 17.07 2.38
CA TYR A 98 10.43 17.24 1.77
C TYR A 98 11.19 15.91 1.79
N PRO A 99 10.73 14.91 1.04
CA PRO A 99 11.30 13.56 1.09
C PRO A 99 12.74 13.50 0.60
N ASP A 100 13.15 14.41 -0.28
CA ASP A 100 14.52 14.44 -0.82
C ASP A 100 15.53 14.92 0.23
N ASP A 101 15.11 15.83 1.12
CA ASP A 101 15.98 16.42 2.15
C ASP A 101 15.90 15.66 3.48
N TYR A 102 14.71 15.24 3.89
CA TYR A 102 14.44 14.64 5.20
C TYR A 102 13.85 13.23 5.15
N GLY A 103 13.60 12.69 3.95
CA GLY A 103 13.07 11.35 3.80
C GLY A 103 14.04 10.30 4.31
N ARG A 104 13.51 9.25 4.93
CA ARG A 104 14.31 8.08 5.26
C ARG A 104 14.87 7.50 3.96
N ARG A 105 16.18 7.38 3.86
CA ARG A 105 16.80 6.63 2.79
C ARG A 105 16.34 5.19 2.94
N VAL A 106 15.38 4.78 2.13
CA VAL A 106 15.11 3.38 1.89
C VAL A 106 16.35 2.89 1.14
N GLN A 107 17.27 2.22 1.84
CA GLN A 107 18.17 1.33 1.15
C GLN A 107 17.26 0.29 0.52
N GLU A 108 17.00 0.42 -0.78
CA GLU A 108 16.57 -0.71 -1.58
C GLU A 108 17.69 -1.74 -1.43
N LEU A 109 17.53 -2.66 -0.51
CA LEU A 109 18.17 -3.95 -0.59
C LEU A 109 17.60 -4.57 -1.87
N ARG A 110 18.19 -4.20 -3.01
CA ARG A 110 18.07 -5.01 -4.21
C ARG A 110 18.68 -6.34 -3.79
N HIS A 111 17.84 -7.25 -3.38
CA HIS A 111 18.13 -8.65 -3.52
C HIS A 111 18.25 -8.86 -5.03
N SER A 112 19.41 -8.54 -5.59
CA SER A 112 19.86 -9.19 -6.80
C SER A 112 19.77 -10.66 -6.41
N GLY A 113 18.88 -11.42 -7.04
CA GLY A 113 18.63 -12.82 -6.74
C GLY A 113 19.79 -13.76 -7.08
N GLN A 114 21.00 -13.26 -7.02
CA GLN A 114 22.23 -13.99 -6.93
C GLN A 114 22.45 -14.21 -5.44
N VAL A 115 21.75 -15.23 -4.92
CA VAL A 115 22.23 -15.94 -3.75
C VAL A 115 23.63 -16.38 -4.18
N ASP A 116 24.68 -15.78 -3.61
CA ASP A 116 26.00 -16.35 -3.61
C ASP A 116 25.84 -17.65 -2.80
N THR A 117 25.41 -18.69 -3.51
CA THR A 117 25.53 -20.05 -3.03
C THR A 117 27.03 -20.26 -3.00
N GLY A 118 27.61 -20.12 -1.82
CA GLY A 118 29.01 -20.39 -1.58
C GLY A 118 29.46 -21.66 -2.32
N PRO A 119 30.74 -21.99 -2.34
CA PRO A 119 31.31 -22.97 -3.27
C PRO A 119 30.40 -24.15 -3.44
N ASP A 120 30.07 -24.45 -4.70
CA ASP A 120 29.09 -25.47 -5.10
C ASP A 120 29.21 -26.70 -4.23
N VAL A 121 28.24 -26.92 -3.34
CA VAL A 121 28.25 -28.01 -2.33
C VAL A 121 28.41 -29.37 -3.06
N THR A 122 27.91 -29.46 -4.30
CA THR A 122 28.05 -30.63 -5.17
C THR A 122 29.50 -30.86 -5.55
N GLN A 123 30.21 -29.79 -5.95
CA GLN A 123 31.63 -29.85 -6.28
C GLN A 123 32.50 -30.21 -5.06
N MET A 124 32.17 -29.62 -3.90
CA MET A 124 32.87 -29.99 -2.64
C MET A 124 32.64 -31.45 -2.25
N ALA A 125 31.44 -31.97 -2.42
CA ALA A 125 31.13 -33.37 -2.14
C ALA A 125 31.88 -34.31 -3.10
N GLU A 126 31.97 -33.99 -4.39
CA GLU A 126 32.73 -34.75 -5.38
C GLU A 126 34.24 -34.76 -5.06
N ASP A 127 34.80 -33.60 -4.72
CA ASP A 127 36.21 -33.49 -4.33
C ASP A 127 36.54 -34.30 -3.06
N ILE A 128 35.67 -34.28 -2.07
CA ILE A 128 35.79 -35.08 -0.86
C ILE A 128 35.73 -36.58 -1.20
N ALA A 129 34.75 -37.00 -2.00
CA ALA A 129 34.59 -38.40 -2.44
C ALA A 129 35.83 -38.87 -3.19
N LYS A 130 36.38 -38.06 -4.10
CA LYS A 130 37.61 -38.38 -4.87
C LYS A 130 38.82 -38.54 -3.94
N ARG A 131 39.01 -37.65 -2.95
CA ARG A 131 40.10 -37.75 -1.97
C ARG A 131 39.98 -38.99 -1.11
N ILE A 132 38.78 -39.38 -0.69
CA ILE A 132 38.53 -40.59 0.07
C ILE A 132 38.89 -41.81 -0.77
N TRP A 133 38.44 -41.85 -2.05
CA TRP A 133 38.73 -42.94 -2.96
C TRP A 133 40.23 -43.09 -3.23
N GLU A 134 40.97 -42.02 -3.53
CA GLU A 134 42.41 -42.00 -3.75
C GLU A 134 43.18 -42.46 -2.51
N ARG A 135 42.76 -42.06 -1.31
CA ARG A 135 43.40 -42.48 -0.05
C ARG A 135 43.18 -43.96 0.23
N ARG A 136 42.03 -44.49 -0.15
CA ARG A 136 41.66 -45.91 0.04
C ARG A 136 42.34 -46.86 -0.94
N ASN A 137 42.63 -46.37 -2.14
CA ASN A 137 43.22 -47.15 -3.24
C ASN A 137 44.70 -46.82 -3.47
N ARG A 138 45.34 -46.12 -2.55
CA ARG A 138 46.78 -45.92 -2.64
C ARG A 138 47.48 -47.25 -2.43
N PRO A 139 48.32 -47.72 -3.42
CA PRO A 139 49.04 -48.95 -3.26
C PRO A 139 49.95 -48.82 -2.02
N ALA A 140 49.97 -49.86 -1.20
CA ALA A 140 50.94 -49.95 -0.12
C ALA A 140 52.31 -50.00 -0.77
N ASP A 141 53.17 -48.98 -0.48
CA ASP A 141 54.55 -48.99 -0.92
C ASP A 141 55.21 -50.26 -0.36
N VAL A 142 55.55 -51.17 -1.26
CA VAL A 142 56.31 -52.34 -0.95
C VAL A 142 57.73 -51.87 -0.72
N GLU A 143 58.28 -52.03 0.56
CA GLU A 143 59.66 -51.95 0.84
C GLU A 143 60.45 -53.07 0.16
#